data_93672f405ee520e3afd04e42cae03be1
#
_entry.id   93672f405ee520e3afd04e42cae03be1
#
_cell.length_a   1.000
_cell.length_b   1.000
_cell.length_c   1.000
_cell.angle_alpha   90.00
_cell.angle_beta   90.00
_cell.angle_gamma   90.00
#
_symmetry.space_group_name_H-M   'P 1'
#
loop_
_entity.id
_entity.type
_entity.pdbx_description
1 polymer ?
#
loop_
_entity_poly.entity_id
_entity_poly.type
_entity_poly.pdbx_seq_one_letter_code
_entity_poly.pdbx_strand_id
1 'polypeptide(L)'
;YLIPAVAFFGIGVVPGVFASVIFALPPTVRMTNLGIRQVSTELVEAADSFGSTARQKLFKLEFPLAKGTIMAGVNQTIMLALSMVVIASMIGAPGLGRGVLAAVQSADIGKGFVSGISLVILAIIIDRFTQKLNVSPLEKQGNPTVKKWKRGIALVSLLVLIVGAFSGMSFGKTASDKKVDLVYMNWDSEVASINVLTQAMKEHGFDVKTTALDNAVAWQTVANGQADGMVSAWLPNTHKTQWQKYGKSVDLLGPNLKGAKVGFVVPSYMNVNSIEDLTNQANKTITGIEPGAGVMAASEKTLNSYDNLKDWKLVPSSSGAMTVALGEAIKQHKDIVITGWSPHWMFNKYDLKYLADPKGTMGASENINTIVRKGLKKEN
;
A
#
# COMPACT_ATOMS: atom_id res chain seq x y z
N TYR A 1 -6.78 9.45 -4.60
CA TYR A 1 -6.43 10.31 -3.43
C TYR A 1 -4.96 10.19 -3.04
N LEU A 2 -4.32 9.00 -3.11
CA LEU A 2 -2.92 8.80 -2.70
C LEU A 2 -1.93 9.55 -3.58
N ILE A 3 -2.06 9.48 -4.92
CA ILE A 3 -1.11 10.09 -5.85
C ILE A 3 -1.01 11.61 -5.66
N PRO A 4 -2.12 12.38 -5.62
CA PRO A 4 -2.06 13.79 -5.29
C PRO A 4 -1.47 14.08 -3.91
N ALA A 5 -1.83 13.29 -2.89
CA ALA A 5 -1.29 13.47 -1.54
C ALA A 5 0.24 13.29 -1.50
N VAL A 6 0.77 12.28 -2.22
CA VAL A 6 2.23 12.07 -2.35
C VAL A 6 2.89 13.21 -3.13
N ALA A 7 2.24 13.73 -4.17
CA ALA A 7 2.79 14.84 -4.95
C ALA A 7 2.99 16.11 -4.12
N PHE A 8 2.09 16.41 -3.15
CA PHE A 8 2.15 17.60 -2.32
C PHE A 8 2.96 17.42 -1.02
N PHE A 9 2.87 16.25 -0.39
CA PHE A 9 3.40 16.03 0.96
C PHE A 9 4.56 15.02 1.02
N GLY A 10 5.01 14.50 -0.12
CA GLY A 10 6.03 13.45 -0.16
C GLY A 10 5.48 12.07 0.21
N ILE A 11 6.37 11.17 0.62
CA ILE A 11 6.03 9.81 1.07
C ILE A 11 5.99 9.74 2.61
N GLY A 12 5.25 8.80 3.15
CA GLY A 12 5.27 8.49 4.59
C GLY A 12 3.95 8.75 5.31
N VAL A 13 4.04 9.21 6.57
CA VAL A 13 2.87 9.34 7.46
C VAL A 13 1.92 10.45 7.03
N VAL A 14 2.46 11.62 6.66
CA VAL A 14 1.64 12.82 6.38
C VAL A 14 0.65 12.60 5.24
N PRO A 15 1.07 12.17 4.03
CA PRO A 15 0.12 11.91 2.94
C PRO A 15 -0.83 10.74 3.27
N GLY A 16 -0.38 9.74 4.06
CA GLY A 16 -1.22 8.65 4.52
C GLY A 16 -2.36 9.13 5.42
N VAL A 17 -2.08 9.99 6.39
CA VAL A 17 -3.08 10.59 7.28
C VAL A 17 -4.04 11.47 6.48
N PHE A 18 -3.52 12.34 5.61
CA PHE A 18 -4.34 13.24 4.80
C PHE A 18 -5.32 12.48 3.90
N ALA A 19 -4.83 11.45 3.19
CA ALA A 19 -5.67 10.59 2.37
C ALA A 19 -6.72 9.83 3.19
N SER A 20 -6.34 9.34 4.38
CA SER A 20 -7.25 8.62 5.28
C SER A 20 -8.37 9.53 5.80
N VAL A 21 -8.06 10.78 6.16
CA VAL A 21 -9.06 11.76 6.60
C VAL A 21 -10.07 12.06 5.49
N ILE A 22 -9.59 12.36 4.28
CA ILE A 22 -10.49 12.65 3.13
C ILE A 22 -11.39 11.45 2.84
N PHE A 23 -10.85 10.23 2.87
CA PHE A 23 -11.62 9.02 2.57
C PHE A 23 -12.63 8.68 3.66
N ALA A 24 -12.27 8.89 4.92
CA ALA A 24 -13.09 8.50 6.06
C ALA A 24 -14.13 9.54 6.51
N LEU A 25 -14.03 10.81 6.06
CA LEU A 25 -14.91 11.91 6.46
C LEU A 25 -16.40 11.76 6.04
N PRO A 26 -16.74 11.26 4.83
CA PRO A 26 -18.10 11.25 4.32
C PRO A 26 -19.18 10.63 5.24
N PRO A 27 -18.95 9.48 5.90
CA PRO A 27 -19.93 8.90 6.83
C PRO A 27 -20.26 9.81 8.01
N THR A 28 -19.25 10.45 8.61
CA THR A 28 -19.50 11.38 9.74
C THR A 28 -20.37 12.55 9.30
N VAL A 29 -20.08 13.17 8.16
CA VAL A 29 -20.88 14.27 7.61
C VAL A 29 -22.31 13.82 7.33
N ARG A 30 -22.47 12.66 6.68
CA ARG A 30 -23.79 12.12 6.32
C ARG A 30 -24.63 11.79 7.55
N MET A 31 -24.03 11.11 8.54
CA MET A 31 -24.74 10.71 9.77
C MET A 31 -25.03 11.91 10.69
N THR A 32 -24.17 12.93 10.69
CA THR A 32 -24.44 14.18 11.41
C THR A 32 -25.66 14.90 10.82
N ASN A 33 -25.71 15.04 9.50
CA ASN A 33 -26.86 15.65 8.82
C ASN A 33 -28.15 14.84 9.06
N LEU A 34 -28.07 13.51 8.94
CA LEU A 34 -29.20 12.62 9.20
C LEU A 34 -29.69 12.73 10.64
N GLY A 35 -28.76 12.70 11.62
CA GLY A 35 -29.11 12.78 13.04
C GLY A 35 -29.79 14.09 13.41
N ILE A 36 -29.35 15.21 12.86
CA ILE A 36 -29.97 16.51 13.07
C ILE A 36 -31.37 16.54 12.43
N ARG A 37 -31.54 16.03 11.23
CA ARG A 37 -32.81 16.00 10.54
C ARG A 37 -33.85 15.03 11.14
N GLN A 38 -33.42 14.06 11.93
CA GLN A 38 -34.26 13.09 12.61
C GLN A 38 -34.80 13.60 13.97
N VAL A 39 -34.36 14.78 14.41
CA VAL A 39 -34.97 15.40 15.61
C VAL A 39 -36.43 15.73 15.34
N SER A 40 -37.28 15.35 16.28
CA SER A 40 -38.74 15.53 16.15
C SER A 40 -39.08 17.01 15.90
N THR A 41 -39.93 17.27 14.90
CA THR A 41 -40.40 18.61 14.52
C THR A 41 -41.13 19.29 15.68
N GLU A 42 -41.84 18.53 16.49
CA GLU A 42 -42.55 19.03 17.68
C GLU A 42 -41.60 19.67 18.69
N LEU A 43 -40.44 19.07 18.92
CA LEU A 43 -39.43 19.63 19.83
C LEU A 43 -38.76 20.87 19.25
N VAL A 44 -38.60 20.92 17.94
CA VAL A 44 -38.02 22.07 17.22
C VAL A 44 -39.00 23.25 17.29
N GLU A 45 -40.31 23.02 17.00
CA GLU A 45 -41.38 24.02 17.08
C GLU A 45 -41.57 24.53 18.51
N ALA A 46 -41.50 23.65 19.53
CA ALA A 46 -41.53 24.06 20.92
C ALA A 46 -40.36 25.01 21.26
N ALA A 47 -39.15 24.70 20.84
CA ALA A 47 -37.98 25.54 21.04
C ALA A 47 -38.14 26.91 20.36
N ASP A 48 -38.71 26.96 19.16
CA ASP A 48 -38.99 28.19 18.43
C ASP A 48 -40.06 29.03 19.17
N SER A 49 -41.12 28.36 19.70
CA SER A 49 -42.17 29.04 20.52
C SER A 49 -41.62 29.66 21.80
N PHE A 50 -40.58 29.10 22.37
CA PHE A 50 -39.86 29.68 23.52
C PHE A 50 -38.84 30.78 23.13
N GLY A 51 -38.77 31.17 21.85
CA GLY A 51 -37.90 32.25 21.38
C GLY A 51 -36.41 31.87 21.27
N SER A 52 -36.13 30.56 21.08
CA SER A 52 -34.76 30.09 20.92
C SER A 52 -34.12 30.60 19.63
N THR A 53 -32.90 31.12 19.68
CA THR A 53 -32.12 31.45 18.50
C THR A 53 -31.69 30.19 17.78
N ALA A 54 -31.43 30.26 16.45
CA ALA A 54 -30.95 29.13 15.65
C ALA A 54 -29.72 28.44 16.26
N ARG A 55 -28.79 29.20 16.84
CA ARG A 55 -27.63 28.66 17.57
C ARG A 55 -28.00 27.90 18.83
N GLN A 56 -28.93 28.43 19.61
CA GLN A 56 -29.40 27.76 20.83
C GLN A 56 -30.13 26.47 20.48
N LYS A 57 -30.96 26.47 19.45
CA LYS A 57 -31.68 25.31 18.96
C LYS A 57 -30.69 24.21 18.50
N LEU A 58 -29.71 24.57 17.68
CA LEU A 58 -28.72 23.62 17.20
C LEU A 58 -27.89 22.98 18.33
N PHE A 59 -27.32 23.80 19.23
CA PHE A 59 -26.36 23.29 20.24
C PHE A 59 -27.02 22.76 21.52
N LYS A 60 -28.20 23.26 21.90
CA LYS A 60 -28.88 22.85 23.14
C LYS A 60 -29.95 21.77 22.92
N LEU A 61 -30.51 21.64 21.71
CA LEU A 61 -31.58 20.69 21.39
C LEU A 61 -31.14 19.65 20.35
N GLU A 62 -30.88 20.10 19.12
CA GLU A 62 -30.69 19.19 17.97
C GLU A 62 -29.40 18.35 18.13
N PHE A 63 -28.28 18.97 18.43
CA PHE A 63 -26.99 18.29 18.56
C PHE A 63 -26.95 17.25 19.71
N PRO A 64 -27.46 17.55 20.91
CA PRO A 64 -27.56 16.57 22.00
C PRO A 64 -28.48 15.39 21.67
N LEU A 65 -29.60 15.62 20.99
CA LEU A 65 -30.54 14.56 20.58
C LEU A 65 -29.98 13.73 19.43
N ALA A 66 -29.28 14.35 18.47
CA ALA A 66 -28.61 13.68 17.36
C ALA A 66 -27.35 12.91 17.77
N LYS A 67 -26.87 13.04 19.00
CA LYS A 67 -25.58 12.50 19.46
C LYS A 67 -25.40 11.00 19.13
N GLY A 68 -26.44 10.19 19.31
CA GLY A 68 -26.38 8.75 19.04
C GLY A 68 -26.04 8.45 17.56
N THR A 69 -26.75 9.13 16.66
CA THR A 69 -26.56 8.98 15.20
C THR A 69 -25.21 9.53 14.74
N ILE A 70 -24.80 10.68 15.30
CA ILE A 70 -23.49 11.27 15.01
C ILE A 70 -22.37 10.32 15.43
N MET A 71 -22.46 9.74 16.63
CA MET A 71 -21.44 8.79 17.12
C MET A 71 -21.40 7.50 16.32
N ALA A 72 -22.53 7.04 15.76
CA ALA A 72 -22.54 5.94 14.80
C ALA A 72 -21.74 6.29 13.53
N GLY A 73 -21.87 7.53 13.03
CA GLY A 73 -21.06 8.04 11.92
C GLY A 73 -19.57 8.10 12.25
N VAL A 74 -19.22 8.58 13.44
CA VAL A 74 -17.84 8.61 13.92
C VAL A 74 -17.25 7.20 13.98
N ASN A 75 -18.00 6.23 14.49
CA ASN A 75 -17.55 4.84 14.57
C ASN A 75 -17.30 4.23 13.18
N GLN A 76 -18.19 4.48 12.23
CA GLN A 76 -18.01 4.06 10.83
C GLN A 76 -16.79 4.73 10.19
N THR A 77 -16.56 6.00 10.47
CA THR A 77 -15.37 6.74 10.01
C THR A 77 -14.09 6.13 10.54
N ILE A 78 -14.04 5.74 11.82
CA ILE A 78 -12.88 5.07 12.43
C ILE A 78 -12.60 3.74 11.73
N MET A 79 -13.61 2.93 11.46
CA MET A 79 -13.45 1.65 10.76
C MET A 79 -12.91 1.83 9.34
N LEU A 80 -13.40 2.84 8.62
CA LEU A 80 -12.86 3.19 7.30
C LEU A 80 -11.42 3.71 7.36
N ALA A 81 -11.10 4.54 8.33
CA ALA A 81 -9.73 5.03 8.54
C ALA A 81 -8.75 3.87 8.83
N LEU A 82 -9.16 2.88 9.63
CA LEU A 82 -8.35 1.68 9.89
C LEU A 82 -8.12 0.84 8.62
N SER A 83 -9.12 0.74 7.75
CA SER A 83 -8.96 0.07 6.45
C SER A 83 -7.94 0.79 5.57
N MET A 84 -7.88 2.12 5.64
CA MET A 84 -6.91 2.93 4.91
C MET A 84 -5.47 2.79 5.41
N VAL A 85 -5.23 2.26 6.62
CA VAL A 85 -3.88 2.06 7.16
C VAL A 85 -3.05 1.11 6.28
N VAL A 86 -3.67 0.04 5.77
CA VAL A 86 -3.01 -0.89 4.84
C VAL A 86 -2.71 -0.21 3.51
N ILE A 87 -3.67 0.53 2.97
CA ILE A 87 -3.50 1.26 1.70
C ILE A 87 -2.44 2.37 1.84
N ALA A 88 -2.42 3.10 2.95
CA ALA A 88 -1.41 4.12 3.23
C ALA A 88 0.01 3.54 3.30
N SER A 89 0.16 2.25 3.65
CA SER A 89 1.47 1.59 3.65
C SER A 89 2.08 1.44 2.25
N MET A 90 1.25 1.44 1.18
CA MET A 90 1.72 1.43 -0.22
C MET A 90 2.52 2.69 -0.59
N ILE A 91 2.33 3.77 0.14
CA ILE A 91 3.07 5.03 -0.02
C ILE A 91 4.10 5.25 1.10
N GLY A 92 4.55 4.16 1.71
CA GLY A 92 5.63 4.18 2.70
C GLY A 92 5.20 4.59 4.11
N ALA A 93 3.90 4.66 4.43
CA ALA A 93 3.46 4.91 5.80
C ALA A 93 3.87 3.73 6.71
N PRO A 94 4.57 3.96 7.83
CA PRO A 94 4.96 2.92 8.78
C PRO A 94 3.76 2.43 9.60
N GLY A 95 3.94 1.30 10.31
CA GLY A 95 2.94 0.77 11.23
C GLY A 95 2.42 -0.62 10.83
N LEU A 96 1.32 -1.06 11.46
CA LEU A 96 0.76 -2.41 11.28
C LEU A 96 0.33 -2.69 9.83
N GLY A 97 -0.13 -1.68 9.11
CA GLY A 97 -0.50 -1.80 7.70
C GLY A 97 0.66 -2.27 6.82
N ARG A 98 1.88 -1.79 7.09
CA ARG A 98 3.09 -2.22 6.37
C ARG A 98 3.39 -3.71 6.58
N GLY A 99 3.17 -4.23 7.80
CA GLY A 99 3.33 -5.66 8.08
C GLY A 99 2.34 -6.52 7.29
N VAL A 100 1.08 -6.07 7.19
CA VAL A 100 0.05 -6.75 6.38
C VAL A 100 0.40 -6.68 4.89
N LEU A 101 0.75 -5.51 4.38
CA LEU A 101 1.12 -5.34 2.96
C LEU A 101 2.33 -6.20 2.59
N ALA A 102 3.41 -6.14 3.38
CA ALA A 102 4.62 -6.94 3.14
C ALA A 102 4.33 -8.44 3.16
N ALA A 103 3.47 -8.91 4.08
CA ALA A 103 3.07 -10.30 4.15
C ALA A 103 2.24 -10.74 2.92
N VAL A 104 1.34 -9.88 2.45
CA VAL A 104 0.57 -10.14 1.21
C VAL A 104 1.50 -10.20 0.00
N GLN A 105 2.43 -9.26 -0.11
CA GLN A 105 3.38 -9.18 -1.23
C GLN A 105 4.36 -10.35 -1.26
N SER A 106 4.79 -10.84 -0.08
CA SER A 106 5.68 -12.00 0.04
C SER A 106 4.97 -13.35 0.19
N ALA A 107 3.61 -13.34 0.19
CA ALA A 107 2.77 -14.51 0.50
C ALA A 107 3.16 -15.24 1.81
N ASP A 108 3.67 -14.49 2.79
CA ASP A 108 4.03 -15.01 4.11
C ASP A 108 2.78 -15.06 5.01
N ILE A 109 2.11 -16.22 5.01
CA ILE A 109 0.86 -16.45 5.76
C ILE A 109 1.06 -16.18 7.26
N GLY A 110 2.21 -16.58 7.83
CA GLY A 110 2.50 -16.41 9.26
C GLY A 110 2.59 -14.94 9.66
N LYS A 111 3.37 -14.15 8.95
CA LYS A 111 3.47 -12.69 9.18
C LYS A 111 2.16 -11.99 8.89
N GLY A 112 1.44 -12.40 7.84
CA GLY A 112 0.13 -11.85 7.49
C GLY A 112 -0.89 -12.07 8.58
N PHE A 113 -0.94 -13.26 9.16
CA PHE A 113 -1.82 -13.62 10.26
C PHE A 113 -1.54 -12.78 11.52
N VAL A 114 -0.28 -12.69 11.94
CA VAL A 114 0.12 -11.91 13.13
C VAL A 114 -0.20 -10.42 12.93
N SER A 115 0.20 -9.84 11.80
CA SER A 115 -0.04 -8.42 11.50
C SER A 115 -1.54 -8.12 11.33
N GLY A 116 -2.28 -9.00 10.69
CA GLY A 116 -3.72 -8.88 10.49
C GLY A 116 -4.50 -8.96 11.80
N ILE A 117 -4.22 -9.95 12.65
CA ILE A 117 -4.85 -10.05 13.98
C ILE A 117 -4.53 -8.83 14.84
N SER A 118 -3.28 -8.35 14.82
CA SER A 118 -2.90 -7.14 15.56
C SER A 118 -3.74 -5.93 15.15
N LEU A 119 -4.00 -5.78 13.86
CA LEU A 119 -4.86 -4.71 13.30
C LEU A 119 -6.32 -4.88 13.72
N VAL A 120 -6.84 -6.11 13.70
CA VAL A 120 -8.21 -6.43 14.17
C VAL A 120 -8.37 -6.17 15.66
N ILE A 121 -7.42 -6.56 16.50
CA ILE A 121 -7.43 -6.29 17.93
C ILE A 121 -7.44 -4.77 18.17
N LEU A 122 -6.59 -4.01 17.46
CA LEU A 122 -6.57 -2.55 17.56
C LEU A 122 -7.93 -1.95 17.16
N ALA A 123 -8.54 -2.46 16.09
CA ALA A 123 -9.87 -2.02 15.65
C ALA A 123 -10.94 -2.26 16.72
N ILE A 124 -10.95 -3.46 17.34
CA ILE A 124 -11.88 -3.79 18.42
C ILE A 124 -11.67 -2.90 19.64
N ILE A 125 -10.42 -2.61 20.02
CA ILE A 125 -10.12 -1.74 21.17
C ILE A 125 -10.66 -0.33 20.91
N ILE A 126 -10.40 0.23 19.73
CA ILE A 126 -10.86 1.58 19.38
C ILE A 126 -12.39 1.62 19.30
N ASP A 127 -13.02 0.62 18.69
CA ASP A 127 -14.48 0.50 18.61
C ASP A 127 -15.12 0.45 20.01
N ARG A 128 -14.63 -0.41 20.89
CA ARG A 128 -15.12 -0.50 22.29
C ARG A 128 -14.93 0.79 23.07
N PHE A 129 -13.80 1.48 22.84
CA PHE A 129 -13.55 2.78 23.45
C PHE A 129 -14.55 3.83 22.98
N THR A 130 -14.79 3.91 21.67
CA THR A 130 -15.71 4.87 21.05
C THR A 130 -17.15 4.61 21.48
N GLN A 131 -17.59 3.35 21.53
CA GLN A 131 -18.93 2.98 22.04
C GLN A 131 -19.14 3.39 23.49
N LYS A 132 -18.11 3.25 24.36
CA LYS A 132 -18.20 3.68 25.77
C LYS A 132 -18.30 5.21 25.94
N LEU A 133 -17.82 5.99 24.98
CA LEU A 133 -18.00 7.45 24.97
C LEU A 133 -19.45 7.85 24.61
N ASN A 134 -20.17 6.94 23.96
CA ASN A 134 -21.53 7.19 23.47
C ASN A 134 -22.66 6.88 24.48
N VAL A 135 -22.35 6.30 25.64
CA VAL A 135 -23.37 5.96 26.65
C VAL A 135 -24.05 7.23 27.18
N SER A 136 -25.37 7.30 26.98
CA SER A 136 -26.23 8.41 27.42
C SER A 136 -26.16 8.67 28.92
N PRO A 137 -26.34 9.92 29.38
CA PRO A 137 -26.38 10.24 30.80
C PRO A 137 -27.48 9.52 31.59
N LEU A 138 -28.57 9.11 30.92
CA LEU A 138 -29.72 8.44 31.53
C LEU A 138 -29.45 6.98 31.95
N GLU A 139 -28.43 6.33 31.41
CA GLU A 139 -28.04 4.96 31.72
C GLU A 139 -26.98 4.89 32.85
N LYS A 140 -26.59 6.01 33.43
CA LYS A 140 -25.51 6.17 34.42
C LYS A 140 -26.01 6.31 35.86
N GLN A 141 -26.87 5.43 36.33
CA GLN A 141 -27.05 5.20 37.74
C GLN A 141 -26.00 4.18 38.26
N GLY A 142 -24.76 4.60 38.37
CA GLY A 142 -23.64 3.80 38.85
C GLY A 142 -22.69 4.65 39.70
N ASN A 143 -22.22 4.09 40.81
CA ASN A 143 -21.41 4.61 41.89
C ASN A 143 -20.29 5.61 41.46
N PRO A 144 -20.21 6.83 42.05
CA PRO A 144 -19.35 7.93 41.62
C PRO A 144 -17.84 7.65 41.76
N THR A 145 -17.42 6.75 42.61
CA THR A 145 -16.00 6.40 42.84
C THR A 145 -15.41 5.59 41.69
N VAL A 146 -16.19 4.70 41.04
CA VAL A 146 -15.76 3.91 39.87
C VAL A 146 -15.60 4.80 38.62
N LYS A 147 -16.28 5.97 38.60
CA LYS A 147 -16.27 6.91 37.47
C LYS A 147 -14.95 7.68 37.35
N LYS A 148 -14.29 8.01 38.46
CA LYS A 148 -12.98 8.72 38.45
C LYS A 148 -11.85 7.82 38.00
N TRP A 149 -11.84 6.55 38.42
CA TRP A 149 -10.79 5.60 38.07
C TRP A 149 -10.87 5.18 36.57
N LYS A 150 -12.10 4.96 36.04
CA LYS A 150 -12.33 4.67 34.63
C LYS A 150 -11.93 5.83 33.69
N ARG A 151 -12.11 7.11 34.12
CA ARG A 151 -11.62 8.29 33.41
C ARG A 151 -10.10 8.37 33.39
N GLY A 152 -9.45 8.03 34.51
CA GLY A 152 -8.00 7.97 34.62
C GLY A 152 -7.39 6.93 33.67
N ILE A 153 -7.95 5.72 33.64
CA ILE A 153 -7.51 4.65 32.72
C ILE A 153 -7.71 5.04 31.26
N ALA A 154 -8.83 5.67 30.90
CA ALA A 154 -9.09 6.13 29.54
C ALA A 154 -8.11 7.23 29.09
N LEU A 155 -7.77 8.17 29.97
CA LEU A 155 -6.76 9.22 29.70
C LEU A 155 -5.35 8.62 29.58
N VAL A 156 -4.99 7.68 30.44
CA VAL A 156 -3.69 6.99 30.37
C VAL A 156 -3.59 6.14 29.10
N SER A 157 -4.66 5.43 28.70
CA SER A 157 -4.67 4.67 27.45
C SER A 157 -4.54 5.56 26.21
N LEU A 158 -5.19 6.73 26.22
CA LEU A 158 -5.07 7.74 25.16
C LEU A 158 -3.65 8.33 25.12
N LEU A 159 -3.07 8.61 26.28
CA LEU A 159 -1.70 9.11 26.42
C LEU A 159 -0.68 8.08 25.96
N VAL A 160 -0.86 6.79 26.28
CA VAL A 160 -0.01 5.69 25.80
C VAL A 160 -0.13 5.52 24.28
N LEU A 161 -1.32 5.67 23.70
CA LEU A 161 -1.52 5.64 22.25
C LEU A 161 -0.86 6.85 21.56
N ILE A 162 -0.99 8.04 22.14
CA ILE A 162 -0.34 9.26 21.64
C ILE A 162 1.19 9.16 21.79
N VAL A 163 1.68 8.75 22.95
CA VAL A 163 3.13 8.55 23.19
C VAL A 163 3.67 7.42 22.32
N GLY A 164 2.94 6.32 22.12
CA GLY A 164 3.31 5.24 21.19
C GLY A 164 3.36 5.71 19.73
N ALA A 165 2.44 6.58 19.32
CA ALA A 165 2.46 7.21 18.00
C ALA A 165 3.62 8.22 17.83
N PHE A 166 3.96 8.95 18.90
CA PHE A 166 5.07 9.93 18.91
C PHE A 166 6.44 9.30 19.19
N SER A 167 6.54 8.17 19.89
CA SER A 167 7.82 7.48 20.11
C SER A 167 8.36 6.77 18.84
N GLY A 168 7.53 6.61 17.82
CA GLY A 168 7.96 6.25 16.47
C GLY A 168 8.60 7.41 15.69
N MET A 169 8.45 8.66 16.16
CA MET A 169 9.12 9.83 15.62
C MET A 169 10.41 10.03 16.43
N SER A 170 11.50 9.47 15.93
CA SER A 170 12.84 9.77 16.46
C SER A 170 13.13 11.25 16.33
N PHE A 171 12.87 12.01 17.39
CA PHE A 171 13.43 13.34 17.55
C PHE A 171 14.91 13.21 17.91
N GLY A 172 15.78 13.63 16.99
CA GLY A 172 17.18 13.94 17.31
C GLY A 172 18.14 12.75 17.30
N LYS A 173 18.56 12.32 16.12
CA LYS A 173 19.95 11.91 15.94
C LYS A 173 20.67 13.00 15.15
N THR A 174 21.78 13.47 15.68
CA THR A 174 22.79 14.27 15.01
C THR A 174 22.95 13.85 13.57
N ALA A 175 22.89 14.81 12.65
CA ALA A 175 23.10 14.57 11.23
C ALA A 175 24.48 13.91 11.05
N SER A 176 24.47 12.63 10.72
CA SER A 176 25.64 11.99 10.14
C SER A 176 25.64 12.42 8.68
N ASP A 177 26.76 12.97 8.19
CA ASP A 177 26.96 13.35 6.78
C ASP A 177 26.87 12.16 5.80
N LYS A 178 26.65 10.93 6.33
CA LYS A 178 26.58 9.66 5.59
C LYS A 178 25.21 8.99 5.65
N LYS A 179 24.12 9.76 5.66
CA LYS A 179 22.76 9.19 5.56
C LYS A 179 22.37 8.95 4.11
N VAL A 180 21.82 7.78 3.83
CA VAL A 180 21.31 7.40 2.50
C VAL A 180 19.92 6.80 2.62
N ASP A 181 18.97 7.38 1.93
CA ASP A 181 17.60 6.88 1.82
C ASP A 181 17.40 6.19 0.47
N LEU A 182 17.22 4.87 0.47
CA LEU A 182 16.97 4.08 -0.73
C LEU A 182 15.51 3.60 -0.77
N VAL A 183 14.95 3.56 -1.97
CA VAL A 183 13.62 2.99 -2.20
C VAL A 183 13.71 1.76 -3.08
N TYR A 184 12.77 0.82 -2.92
CA TYR A 184 12.74 -0.43 -3.66
C TYR A 184 11.33 -0.97 -3.79
N MET A 185 11.08 -1.83 -4.80
CA MET A 185 9.88 -2.64 -4.93
C MET A 185 10.10 -4.02 -4.30
N ASN A 186 9.01 -4.67 -3.84
CA ASN A 186 9.10 -6.00 -3.23
C ASN A 186 9.19 -7.12 -4.28
N TRP A 187 10.02 -6.93 -5.30
CA TRP A 187 10.37 -7.98 -6.25
C TRP A 187 11.58 -8.77 -5.75
N ASP A 188 11.53 -10.09 -5.88
CA ASP A 188 12.54 -10.97 -5.28
C ASP A 188 13.98 -10.61 -5.66
N SER A 189 14.24 -10.33 -6.94
CA SER A 189 15.55 -9.90 -7.43
C SER A 189 15.98 -8.55 -6.85
N GLU A 190 15.04 -7.62 -6.68
CA GLU A 190 15.35 -6.30 -6.13
C GLU A 190 15.58 -6.33 -4.64
N VAL A 191 14.75 -7.09 -3.89
CA VAL A 191 14.96 -7.31 -2.45
C VAL A 191 16.37 -7.86 -2.19
N ALA A 192 16.84 -8.80 -3.01
CA ALA A 192 18.21 -9.31 -2.91
C ALA A 192 19.24 -8.20 -3.17
N SER A 193 19.11 -7.47 -4.29
CA SER A 193 20.04 -6.41 -4.70
C SER A 193 20.13 -5.27 -3.69
N ILE A 194 18.98 -4.78 -3.19
CA ILE A 194 18.95 -3.66 -2.24
C ILE A 194 19.55 -4.05 -0.89
N ASN A 195 19.35 -5.30 -0.44
CA ASN A 195 19.93 -5.76 0.81
C ASN A 195 21.45 -5.90 0.71
N VAL A 196 21.98 -6.43 -0.41
CA VAL A 196 23.43 -6.49 -0.65
C VAL A 196 24.03 -5.09 -0.65
N LEU A 197 23.45 -4.15 -1.39
CA LEU A 197 23.92 -2.76 -1.42
C LEU A 197 23.86 -2.12 -0.03
N THR A 198 22.75 -2.30 0.68
CA THR A 198 22.56 -1.75 2.03
C THR A 198 23.62 -2.27 3.00
N GLN A 199 23.92 -3.56 2.95
CA GLN A 199 24.96 -4.16 3.79
C GLN A 199 26.35 -3.61 3.45
N ALA A 200 26.70 -3.57 2.18
CA ALA A 200 27.99 -3.01 1.73
C ALA A 200 28.15 -1.54 2.15
N MET A 201 27.12 -0.73 1.99
CA MET A 201 27.15 0.68 2.40
C MET A 201 27.30 0.83 3.92
N LYS A 202 26.61 0.01 4.71
CA LYS A 202 26.75 0.02 6.19
C LYS A 202 28.15 -0.35 6.64
N GLU A 203 28.79 -1.32 5.99
CA GLU A 203 30.18 -1.71 6.25
C GLU A 203 31.17 -0.56 5.96
N HIS A 204 30.81 0.35 5.03
CA HIS A 204 31.55 1.57 4.74
C HIS A 204 31.12 2.78 5.60
N GLY A 205 30.30 2.56 6.63
CA GLY A 205 29.93 3.57 7.62
C GLY A 205 28.77 4.47 7.23
N PHE A 206 27.96 4.11 6.22
CA PHE A 206 26.75 4.82 5.88
C PHE A 206 25.57 4.38 6.77
N ASP A 207 24.72 5.34 7.15
CA ASP A 207 23.43 5.09 7.79
C ASP A 207 22.35 4.96 6.69
N VAL A 208 22.07 3.72 6.29
CA VAL A 208 21.20 3.42 5.15
C VAL A 208 19.79 3.06 5.63
N LYS A 209 18.82 3.83 5.18
CA LYS A 209 17.40 3.55 5.33
C LYS A 209 16.84 3.02 4.01
N THR A 210 16.06 1.94 4.05
CA THR A 210 15.37 1.38 2.88
C THR A 210 13.85 1.46 3.05
N THR A 211 13.14 1.86 2.01
CA THR A 211 11.67 1.96 2.03
C THR A 211 11.09 1.25 0.83
N ALA A 212 10.23 0.25 1.10
CA ALA A 212 9.47 -0.45 0.06
C ALA A 212 8.33 0.44 -0.44
N LEU A 213 8.20 0.59 -1.76
CA LEU A 213 7.20 1.42 -2.43
C LEU A 213 6.71 0.69 -3.69
N ASP A 214 5.54 1.10 -4.20
CA ASP A 214 5.11 0.71 -5.53
C ASP A 214 5.95 1.39 -6.61
N ASN A 215 6.08 0.74 -7.77
CA ASN A 215 6.96 1.18 -8.86
C ASN A 215 6.78 2.66 -9.24
N ALA A 216 5.55 3.11 -9.47
CA ALA A 216 5.28 4.50 -9.86
C ALA A 216 5.70 5.50 -8.76
N VAL A 217 5.49 5.14 -7.50
CA VAL A 217 5.83 5.96 -6.33
C VAL A 217 7.35 5.98 -6.12
N ALA A 218 8.04 4.85 -6.27
CA ALA A 218 9.50 4.76 -6.15
C ALA A 218 10.20 5.69 -7.14
N TRP A 219 9.82 5.64 -8.42
CA TRP A 219 10.34 6.53 -9.44
C TRP A 219 10.10 8.01 -9.13
N GLN A 220 8.88 8.36 -8.73
CA GLN A 220 8.52 9.73 -8.35
C GLN A 220 9.32 10.22 -7.15
N THR A 221 9.53 9.37 -6.16
CA THR A 221 10.25 9.69 -4.93
C THR A 221 11.72 10.04 -5.21
N VAL A 222 12.40 9.24 -6.05
CA VAL A 222 13.79 9.54 -6.46
C VAL A 222 13.84 10.80 -7.33
N ALA A 223 12.91 10.95 -8.29
CA ALA A 223 12.87 12.11 -9.18
C ALA A 223 12.62 13.44 -8.46
N ASN A 224 11.88 13.41 -7.34
CA ASN A 224 11.60 14.59 -6.50
C ASN A 224 12.68 14.83 -5.42
N GLY A 225 13.74 14.01 -5.36
CA GLY A 225 14.80 14.13 -4.37
C GLY A 225 14.37 13.73 -2.94
N GLN A 226 13.28 12.99 -2.79
CA GLN A 226 12.76 12.52 -1.49
C GLN A 226 13.41 11.19 -1.05
N ALA A 227 14.15 10.53 -1.94
CA ALA A 227 15.06 9.44 -1.69
C ALA A 227 16.30 9.62 -2.56
N ASP A 228 17.43 9.06 -2.11
CA ASP A 228 18.71 9.21 -2.80
C ASP A 228 18.79 8.32 -4.04
N GLY A 229 18.17 7.15 -4.04
CA GLY A 229 18.22 6.28 -5.21
C GLY A 229 17.44 4.98 -5.10
N MET A 230 17.48 4.22 -6.20
CA MET A 230 17.04 2.84 -6.31
C MET A 230 17.87 2.06 -7.32
N VAL A 231 17.90 0.72 -7.19
CA VAL A 231 18.76 -0.18 -7.99
C VAL A 231 18.01 -1.01 -9.02
N SER A 232 16.76 -0.67 -9.30
CA SER A 232 15.84 -1.50 -10.09
C SER A 232 15.18 -0.76 -11.27
N ALA A 233 15.90 0.15 -11.91
CA ALA A 233 15.40 0.78 -13.13
C ALA A 233 15.61 -0.16 -14.34
N TRP A 234 14.55 -0.86 -14.76
CA TRP A 234 14.54 -1.79 -15.90
C TRP A 234 14.39 -1.01 -17.22
N LEU A 235 15.49 -0.86 -17.93
CA LEU A 235 15.56 -0.02 -19.13
C LEU A 235 16.18 -0.78 -20.31
N PRO A 236 15.73 -0.50 -21.54
CA PRO A 236 14.85 0.61 -21.94
C PRO A 236 13.35 0.28 -22.00
N ASN A 237 12.93 -0.98 -21.79
CA ASN A 237 11.60 -1.46 -22.18
C ASN A 237 10.59 -1.40 -21.02
N THR A 238 10.84 -2.15 -19.94
CA THR A 238 9.90 -2.39 -18.85
C THR A 238 9.49 -1.10 -18.13
N HIS A 239 10.45 -0.21 -17.85
CA HIS A 239 10.19 1.09 -17.22
C HIS A 239 10.23 2.26 -18.21
N LYS A 240 9.92 2.03 -19.49
CA LYS A 240 9.92 3.06 -20.54
C LYS A 240 9.07 4.27 -20.17
N THR A 241 7.87 4.07 -19.66
CA THR A 241 6.95 5.14 -19.28
C THR A 241 7.52 6.01 -18.14
N GLN A 242 8.09 5.36 -17.12
CA GLN A 242 8.74 6.05 -16.01
C GLN A 242 9.98 6.83 -16.48
N TRP A 243 10.79 6.22 -17.35
CA TRP A 243 11.97 6.87 -17.92
C TRP A 243 11.60 8.09 -18.75
N GLN A 244 10.59 8.00 -19.60
CA GLN A 244 10.10 9.14 -20.36
C GLN A 244 9.63 10.29 -19.48
N LYS A 245 8.97 9.96 -18.36
CA LYS A 245 8.44 10.97 -17.43
C LYS A 245 9.49 11.56 -16.51
N TYR A 246 10.40 10.76 -15.98
CA TYR A 246 11.28 11.13 -14.88
C TYR A 246 12.77 11.13 -15.25
N GLY A 247 13.16 10.61 -16.42
CA GLY A 247 14.56 10.43 -16.79
C GLY A 247 15.41 11.72 -16.78
N LYS A 248 14.77 12.90 -17.02
CA LYS A 248 15.44 14.20 -16.90
C LYS A 248 15.65 14.66 -15.46
N SER A 249 14.92 14.10 -14.52
CA SER A 249 14.92 14.47 -13.10
C SER A 249 15.75 13.52 -12.22
N VAL A 250 16.41 12.54 -12.82
CA VAL A 250 17.29 11.59 -12.13
C VAL A 250 18.64 11.52 -12.85
N ASP A 251 19.66 11.01 -12.14
CA ASP A 251 20.94 10.65 -12.74
C ASP A 251 21.03 9.13 -12.86
N LEU A 252 21.36 8.65 -14.07
CA LEU A 252 21.58 7.23 -14.36
C LEU A 252 23.05 6.91 -14.07
N LEU A 253 23.29 6.00 -13.09
CA LEU A 253 24.66 5.57 -12.77
C LEU A 253 25.14 4.43 -13.68
N GLY A 254 24.22 3.72 -14.33
CA GLY A 254 24.53 2.63 -15.25
C GLY A 254 23.93 1.28 -14.80
N PRO A 255 24.18 0.22 -15.57
CA PRO A 255 23.64 -1.10 -15.30
C PRO A 255 24.38 -1.78 -14.16
N ASN A 256 23.60 -2.26 -13.19
CA ASN A 256 24.06 -3.18 -12.15
C ASN A 256 23.84 -4.65 -12.55
N LEU A 257 22.94 -4.91 -13.51
CA LEU A 257 22.72 -6.21 -14.10
C LEU A 257 22.35 -6.07 -15.59
N LYS A 258 22.99 -6.89 -16.43
CA LYS A 258 22.73 -6.95 -17.89
C LYS A 258 22.00 -8.23 -18.25
N GLY A 259 21.20 -8.18 -19.32
CA GLY A 259 20.54 -9.36 -19.86
C GLY A 259 19.28 -9.77 -19.12
N ALA A 260 18.66 -8.85 -18.37
CA ALA A 260 17.37 -9.06 -17.77
C ALA A 260 16.28 -9.26 -18.84
N LYS A 261 15.28 -10.08 -18.54
CA LYS A 261 14.21 -10.43 -19.48
C LYS A 261 12.88 -10.51 -18.73
N VAL A 262 11.82 -10.04 -19.37
CA VAL A 262 10.43 -10.28 -18.96
C VAL A 262 9.69 -11.09 -20.01
N GLY A 263 8.64 -11.83 -19.62
CA GLY A 263 7.88 -12.62 -20.57
C GLY A 263 6.80 -13.46 -19.90
N PHE A 264 6.00 -14.16 -20.71
CA PHE A 264 5.14 -15.22 -20.19
C PHE A 264 5.98 -16.46 -19.92
N VAL A 265 5.77 -17.05 -18.76
CA VAL A 265 6.49 -18.22 -18.27
C VAL A 265 5.49 -19.32 -17.96
N VAL A 266 5.86 -20.54 -18.34
CA VAL A 266 5.06 -21.75 -18.09
C VAL A 266 5.95 -22.86 -17.56
N PRO A 267 5.40 -23.86 -16.84
CA PRO A 267 6.11 -25.10 -16.52
C PRO A 267 6.54 -25.83 -17.82
N SER A 268 7.73 -26.42 -17.81
CA SER A 268 8.30 -27.07 -19.00
C SER A 268 7.48 -28.25 -19.51
N TYR A 269 6.66 -28.88 -18.64
CA TYR A 269 5.76 -29.97 -19.03
C TYR A 269 4.59 -29.52 -19.92
N MET A 270 4.27 -28.24 -19.99
CA MET A 270 3.22 -27.74 -20.87
C MET A 270 3.68 -27.80 -22.35
N ASN A 271 2.85 -28.38 -23.21
CA ASN A 271 3.15 -28.51 -24.63
C ASN A 271 2.84 -27.23 -25.43
N VAL A 272 3.45 -26.11 -24.99
CA VAL A 272 3.41 -24.80 -25.65
C VAL A 272 4.80 -24.17 -25.60
N ASN A 273 5.26 -23.57 -26.69
CA ASN A 273 6.59 -22.96 -26.79
C ASN A 273 6.55 -21.49 -27.22
N SER A 274 5.42 -21.04 -27.75
CA SER A 274 5.19 -19.66 -28.19
C SER A 274 3.91 -19.11 -27.58
N ILE A 275 3.81 -17.80 -27.50
CA ILE A 275 2.56 -17.10 -27.17
C ILE A 275 1.46 -17.48 -28.18
N GLU A 276 1.83 -17.76 -29.40
CA GLU A 276 0.90 -18.19 -30.49
C GLU A 276 0.30 -19.56 -30.25
N ASP A 277 0.96 -20.43 -29.46
CA ASP A 277 0.46 -21.78 -29.14
C ASP A 277 -0.62 -21.78 -28.05
N LEU A 278 -0.83 -20.65 -27.40
CA LEU A 278 -1.82 -20.52 -26.33
C LEU A 278 -3.24 -20.53 -26.92
N THR A 279 -4.07 -21.48 -26.48
CA THR A 279 -5.47 -21.65 -26.93
C THR A 279 -6.44 -21.64 -25.75
N ASN A 280 -6.42 -22.67 -24.90
CA ASN A 280 -7.31 -22.83 -23.75
C ASN A 280 -6.62 -23.23 -22.45
N GLN A 281 -5.29 -23.32 -22.46
CA GLN A 281 -4.49 -23.66 -21.29
C GLN A 281 -4.78 -22.69 -20.15
N ALA A 282 -4.53 -23.11 -18.90
CA ALA A 282 -4.71 -22.29 -17.71
C ALA A 282 -6.09 -21.57 -17.64
N ASN A 283 -7.14 -22.16 -18.21
CA ASN A 283 -8.48 -21.55 -18.34
C ASN A 283 -8.43 -20.13 -18.95
N LYS A 284 -7.58 -19.93 -19.95
CA LYS A 284 -7.34 -18.63 -20.62
C LYS A 284 -6.98 -17.51 -19.63
N THR A 285 -6.16 -17.83 -18.64
CA THR A 285 -5.78 -16.90 -17.58
C THR A 285 -4.26 -16.80 -17.48
N ILE A 286 -3.76 -15.58 -17.44
CA ILE A 286 -2.38 -15.25 -17.11
C ILE A 286 -2.37 -14.72 -15.68
N THR A 287 -1.66 -15.41 -14.79
CA THR A 287 -1.47 -14.97 -13.41
C THR A 287 -0.35 -13.93 -13.38
N GLY A 288 -0.71 -12.70 -13.06
CA GLY A 288 0.20 -11.56 -13.01
C GLY A 288 0.65 -11.23 -11.59
N ILE A 289 1.39 -10.12 -11.49
CA ILE A 289 1.83 -9.54 -10.24
C ILE A 289 1.03 -8.25 -9.93
N GLU A 290 1.56 -7.35 -9.11
CA GLU A 290 0.85 -6.13 -8.74
C GLU A 290 0.62 -5.19 -9.93
N PRO A 291 -0.54 -4.52 -9.96
CA PRO A 291 -0.83 -3.50 -10.97
C PRO A 291 0.23 -2.38 -10.93
N GLY A 292 0.63 -1.89 -12.09
CA GLY A 292 1.66 -0.85 -12.22
C GLY A 292 3.10 -1.36 -12.34
N ALA A 293 3.33 -2.68 -12.18
CA ALA A 293 4.59 -3.29 -12.59
C ALA A 293 4.75 -3.26 -14.12
N GLY A 294 5.97 -3.06 -14.60
CA GLY A 294 6.22 -2.92 -16.04
C GLY A 294 5.87 -4.18 -16.84
N VAL A 295 6.07 -5.37 -16.26
CA VAL A 295 5.67 -6.64 -16.89
C VAL A 295 4.16 -6.76 -17.07
N MET A 296 3.36 -6.15 -16.19
CA MET A 296 1.90 -6.11 -16.34
C MET A 296 1.49 -5.26 -17.55
N ALA A 297 2.10 -4.08 -17.70
CA ALA A 297 1.85 -3.22 -18.87
C ALA A 297 2.28 -3.90 -20.19
N ALA A 298 3.43 -4.61 -20.18
CA ALA A 298 3.85 -5.41 -21.32
C ALA A 298 2.87 -6.56 -21.61
N SER A 299 2.34 -7.20 -20.58
CA SER A 299 1.34 -8.28 -20.72
C SER A 299 0.01 -7.77 -21.28
N GLU A 300 -0.48 -6.61 -20.86
CA GLU A 300 -1.67 -5.98 -21.46
C GLU A 300 -1.46 -5.67 -22.94
N LYS A 301 -0.29 -5.12 -23.30
CA LYS A 301 0.07 -4.89 -24.70
C LYS A 301 0.08 -6.20 -25.49
N THR A 302 0.60 -7.28 -24.91
CA THR A 302 0.66 -8.61 -25.53
C THR A 302 -0.73 -9.17 -25.77
N LEU A 303 -1.63 -9.12 -24.78
CA LEU A 303 -3.03 -9.55 -24.92
C LEU A 303 -3.73 -8.84 -26.07
N ASN A 304 -3.48 -7.54 -26.24
CA ASN A 304 -4.08 -6.75 -27.33
C ASN A 304 -3.43 -6.98 -28.70
N SER A 305 -2.24 -7.59 -28.74
CA SER A 305 -1.48 -7.77 -29.98
C SER A 305 -1.63 -9.15 -30.62
N TYR A 306 -2.01 -10.15 -29.84
CA TYR A 306 -2.17 -11.53 -30.29
C TYR A 306 -3.64 -11.92 -30.38
N ASP A 307 -4.10 -12.28 -31.58
CA ASP A 307 -5.52 -12.63 -31.85
C ASP A 307 -5.99 -13.85 -31.04
N ASN A 308 -5.12 -14.82 -30.80
CA ASN A 308 -5.41 -16.00 -29.98
C ASN A 308 -5.56 -15.69 -28.49
N LEU A 309 -5.18 -14.50 -28.05
CA LEU A 309 -5.30 -14.06 -26.66
C LEU A 309 -6.52 -13.15 -26.40
N LYS A 310 -7.39 -12.91 -27.38
CA LYS A 310 -8.55 -12.00 -27.23
C LYS A 310 -9.48 -12.34 -26.05
N ASP A 311 -9.64 -13.63 -25.76
CA ASP A 311 -10.48 -14.12 -24.66
C ASP A 311 -9.69 -14.39 -23.36
N TRP A 312 -8.39 -14.14 -23.37
CA TRP A 312 -7.53 -14.35 -22.21
C TRP A 312 -7.64 -13.21 -21.21
N LYS A 313 -7.46 -13.54 -19.94
CA LYS A 313 -7.52 -12.56 -18.84
C LYS A 313 -6.18 -12.47 -18.15
N LEU A 314 -5.70 -11.25 -17.97
CA LEU A 314 -4.58 -10.96 -17.06
C LEU A 314 -5.15 -10.71 -15.67
N VAL A 315 -4.84 -11.59 -14.73
CA VAL A 315 -5.32 -11.51 -13.35
C VAL A 315 -4.20 -10.94 -12.48
N PRO A 316 -4.35 -9.71 -11.98
CA PRO A 316 -3.35 -9.11 -11.11
C PRO A 316 -3.35 -9.79 -9.74
N SER A 317 -2.15 -9.90 -9.15
CA SER A 317 -1.96 -10.42 -7.79
C SER A 317 -0.79 -9.71 -7.10
N SER A 318 0.11 -10.43 -6.47
CA SER A 318 1.43 -9.95 -6.03
C SER A 318 2.51 -10.93 -6.48
N SER A 319 3.78 -10.51 -6.48
CA SER A 319 4.92 -11.40 -6.79
C SER A 319 4.85 -12.70 -5.97
N GLY A 320 4.66 -12.58 -4.65
CA GLY A 320 4.53 -13.74 -3.77
C GLY A 320 3.32 -14.62 -4.07
N ALA A 321 2.14 -14.02 -4.32
CA ALA A 321 0.92 -14.78 -4.62
C ALA A 321 1.04 -15.52 -5.96
N MET A 322 1.61 -14.90 -6.98
CA MET A 322 1.90 -15.52 -8.28
C MET A 322 2.82 -16.73 -8.11
N THR A 323 3.90 -16.62 -7.34
CA THR A 323 4.83 -17.73 -7.11
C THR A 323 4.23 -18.88 -6.29
N VAL A 324 3.32 -18.57 -5.35
CA VAL A 324 2.54 -19.60 -4.64
C VAL A 324 1.61 -20.33 -5.60
N ALA A 325 0.86 -19.60 -6.44
CA ALA A 325 -0.02 -20.19 -7.44
C ALA A 325 0.77 -21.07 -8.43
N LEU A 326 1.95 -20.63 -8.86
CA LEU A 326 2.86 -21.41 -9.68
C LEU A 326 3.25 -22.74 -8.99
N GLY A 327 3.68 -22.67 -7.72
CA GLY A 327 4.08 -23.84 -6.95
C GLY A 327 2.94 -24.85 -6.77
N GLU A 328 1.73 -24.39 -6.49
CA GLU A 328 0.55 -25.27 -6.36
C GLU A 328 0.13 -25.88 -7.69
N ALA A 329 0.19 -25.13 -8.80
CA ALA A 329 -0.11 -25.67 -10.12
C ALA A 329 0.89 -26.76 -10.53
N ILE A 330 2.19 -26.54 -10.31
CA ILE A 330 3.24 -27.53 -10.58
C ILE A 330 3.04 -28.80 -9.75
N LYS A 331 2.77 -28.66 -8.45
CA LYS A 331 2.52 -29.79 -7.55
C LYS A 331 1.32 -30.65 -8.00
N GLN A 332 0.32 -29.99 -8.59
CA GLN A 332 -0.88 -30.67 -9.10
C GLN A 332 -0.78 -31.04 -10.59
N HIS A 333 0.36 -30.78 -11.23
CA HIS A 333 0.60 -30.99 -12.67
C HIS A 333 -0.46 -30.29 -13.55
N LYS A 334 -0.90 -29.09 -13.14
CA LYS A 334 -1.90 -28.27 -13.85
C LYS A 334 -1.24 -27.21 -14.71
N ASP A 335 -1.91 -26.85 -15.79
CA ASP A 335 -1.49 -25.74 -16.62
C ASP A 335 -1.55 -24.41 -15.86
N ILE A 336 -0.51 -23.60 -16.00
CA ILE A 336 -0.46 -22.24 -15.51
C ILE A 336 0.41 -21.37 -16.43
N VAL A 337 -0.05 -20.16 -16.72
CA VAL A 337 0.72 -19.14 -17.43
C VAL A 337 0.92 -17.97 -16.46
N ILE A 338 2.14 -17.57 -16.23
CA ILE A 338 2.48 -16.48 -15.33
C ILE A 338 3.23 -15.35 -16.04
N THR A 339 3.18 -14.15 -15.49
CA THR A 339 4.16 -13.12 -15.82
C THR A 339 5.46 -13.43 -15.11
N GLY A 340 6.56 -13.49 -15.84
CA GLY A 340 7.86 -13.84 -15.27
C GLY A 340 8.97 -12.90 -15.71
N TRP A 341 10.05 -12.93 -14.97
CA TRP A 341 11.27 -12.17 -15.27
C TRP A 341 12.52 -12.90 -14.82
N SER A 342 13.65 -12.57 -15.42
CA SER A 342 14.96 -13.05 -15.01
C SER A 342 15.87 -11.86 -14.69
N PRO A 343 16.61 -11.91 -13.54
CA PRO A 343 16.77 -13.05 -12.62
C PRO A 343 15.58 -13.21 -11.65
N HIS A 344 15.17 -14.46 -11.42
CA HIS A 344 14.20 -14.81 -10.40
C HIS A 344 14.48 -16.22 -9.87
N TRP A 345 14.37 -16.46 -8.55
CA TRP A 345 14.65 -17.74 -7.91
C TRP A 345 13.78 -18.90 -8.41
N MET A 346 12.58 -18.61 -8.94
CA MET A 346 11.66 -19.64 -9.42
C MET A 346 12.25 -20.52 -10.51
N PHE A 347 13.14 -20.00 -11.36
CA PHE A 347 13.83 -20.78 -12.39
C PHE A 347 14.86 -21.77 -11.85
N ASN A 348 15.37 -21.52 -10.63
CA ASN A 348 16.25 -22.47 -9.95
C ASN A 348 15.46 -23.55 -9.20
N LYS A 349 14.23 -23.22 -8.79
CA LYS A 349 13.38 -24.12 -7.99
C LYS A 349 12.50 -25.01 -8.85
N TYR A 350 12.02 -24.52 -9.96
CA TYR A 350 11.07 -25.19 -10.84
C TYR A 350 11.62 -25.28 -12.27
N ASP A 351 11.27 -26.35 -12.98
CA ASP A 351 11.55 -26.48 -14.40
C ASP A 351 10.55 -25.65 -15.20
N LEU A 352 10.99 -24.48 -15.65
CA LEU A 352 10.20 -23.44 -16.30
C LEU A 352 10.80 -23.04 -17.63
N LYS A 353 9.93 -22.59 -18.54
CA LYS A 353 10.35 -21.99 -19.80
C LYS A 353 9.59 -20.71 -20.10
N TYR A 354 10.29 -19.78 -20.77
CA TYR A 354 9.63 -18.63 -21.40
C TYR A 354 8.95 -19.05 -22.68
N LEU A 355 7.76 -18.52 -22.93
CA LEU A 355 7.15 -18.58 -24.25
C LEU A 355 7.87 -17.62 -25.21
N ALA A 356 8.09 -18.07 -26.44
CA ALA A 356 8.57 -17.19 -27.50
C ALA A 356 7.54 -16.09 -27.79
N ASP A 357 8.02 -14.88 -28.03
CA ASP A 357 7.21 -13.71 -28.39
C ASP A 357 7.59 -13.22 -29.79
N PRO A 358 7.07 -13.83 -30.87
CA PRO A 358 7.42 -13.45 -32.25
C PRO A 358 7.11 -12.00 -32.59
N LYS A 359 6.10 -11.41 -31.96
CA LYS A 359 5.73 -10.00 -32.18
C LYS A 359 6.54 -9.00 -31.33
N GLY A 360 7.41 -9.48 -30.42
CA GLY A 360 8.27 -8.65 -29.58
C GLY A 360 7.51 -7.69 -28.64
N THR A 361 6.33 -8.09 -28.21
CA THR A 361 5.44 -7.24 -27.40
C THR A 361 5.90 -7.11 -25.95
N MET A 362 6.58 -8.15 -25.44
CA MET A 362 7.19 -8.16 -24.11
C MET A 362 8.52 -7.39 -24.05
N GLY A 363 9.08 -7.05 -25.20
CA GLY A 363 10.38 -6.39 -25.33
C GLY A 363 11.55 -7.36 -25.43
N ALA A 364 12.70 -6.82 -25.82
CA ALA A 364 13.96 -7.55 -25.86
C ALA A 364 14.60 -7.60 -24.46
N SER A 365 15.72 -8.34 -24.36
CA SER A 365 16.59 -8.30 -23.18
C SER A 365 17.01 -6.87 -22.86
N GLU A 366 17.02 -6.52 -21.59
CA GLU A 366 17.29 -5.17 -21.10
C GLU A 366 18.26 -5.16 -19.90
N ASN A 367 18.56 -3.99 -19.39
CA ASN A 367 19.42 -3.83 -18.23
C ASN A 367 18.64 -3.36 -17.01
N ILE A 368 19.04 -3.83 -15.84
CA ILE A 368 18.62 -3.25 -14.58
C ILE A 368 19.67 -2.24 -14.17
N ASN A 369 19.24 -1.00 -13.94
CA ASN A 369 20.13 0.13 -13.72
C ASN A 369 19.91 0.72 -12.33
N THR A 370 20.97 1.35 -11.82
CA THR A 370 20.89 2.22 -10.65
C THR A 370 20.57 3.64 -11.10
N ILE A 371 19.55 4.24 -10.50
CA ILE A 371 19.24 5.67 -10.65
C ILE A 371 19.29 6.34 -9.29
N VAL A 372 19.70 7.62 -9.30
CA VAL A 372 19.78 8.45 -8.10
C VAL A 372 19.15 9.80 -8.35
N ARG A 373 18.81 10.51 -7.27
CA ARG A 373 18.28 11.88 -7.36
C ARG A 373 19.26 12.79 -8.11
N LYS A 374 18.70 13.77 -8.77
CA LYS A 374 19.50 14.73 -9.56
C LYS A 374 20.52 15.44 -8.67
N GLY A 375 21.78 15.45 -9.11
CA GLY A 375 22.87 16.12 -8.44
C GLY A 375 23.64 15.28 -7.43
N LEU A 376 23.12 14.15 -6.93
CA LEU A 376 23.84 13.28 -5.97
C LEU A 376 25.24 12.91 -6.48
N LYS A 377 25.38 12.64 -7.77
CA LYS A 377 26.68 12.31 -8.41
C LYS A 377 27.76 13.41 -8.28
N LYS A 378 27.36 14.64 -7.97
CA LYS A 378 28.27 15.81 -7.84
C LYS A 378 28.61 16.13 -6.39
N GLU A 379 27.90 15.54 -5.43
CA GLU A 379 28.05 15.80 -3.99
C GLU A 379 29.16 14.94 -3.36
N ASN A 380 29.70 13.96 -4.12
CA ASN A 380 30.76 13.02 -3.67
C ASN A 380 31.99 13.14 -4.59
#